data_0c5dcee927e4ab4a28c5ce7451c414e3
#
_entry.id   0c5dcee927e4ab4a28c5ce7451c414e3
#
_cell.length_a   1.000
_cell.length_b   1.000
_cell.length_c   1.000
_cell.angle_alpha   90.00
_cell.angle_beta   90.00
_cell.angle_gamma   90.00
#
_symmetry.space_group_name_H-M   'P 1'
#
loop_
_entity.id
_entity.type
_entity.pdbx_description
1 polymer ?
#
loop_
_entity_poly.entity_id
_entity_poly.type
_entity_poly.pdbx_seq_one_letter_code
_entity_poly.pdbx_strand_id
1 'polypeptide(L)'
;MKISDVVAFMGHQVHVCRYREAGTLLAWMGRDLHGKRVLDVAGGDGYWAGQAGRRGADAVSIDLARGKMVYGRTLAHAPALIECDALRLPFGDGSFDAILSVCAIEHFDDGGKSLDEMARVLKPGGEIFMSADVLSRADTWPKLRDAHKAKYHVQHTYTHDSLRKLMDERGLDLVRHSYQFRTAATERLYLSLSTYGGKVGFNAAAPLTPLVALADRKAPNERGSIVLVQARKR
;
A
#
# COMPACT_ATOMS: atom_id res chain seq x y z
N MET A 1 6.11 -17.63 -13.98
CA MET A 1 4.96 -16.74 -14.12
C MET A 1 4.16 -17.28 -15.32
N LYS A 2 2.90 -17.67 -15.12
CA LYS A 2 2.05 -18.19 -16.21
C LYS A 2 1.67 -17.05 -17.15
N ILE A 3 1.39 -17.31 -18.43
CA ILE A 3 0.93 -16.30 -19.39
C ILE A 3 -0.33 -15.58 -18.88
N SER A 4 -1.23 -16.31 -18.21
CA SER A 4 -2.39 -15.75 -17.52
C SER A 4 -2.04 -14.68 -16.48
N ASP A 5 -0.90 -14.83 -15.78
CA ASP A 5 -0.44 -13.86 -14.77
C ASP A 5 0.12 -12.61 -15.43
N VAL A 6 0.74 -12.75 -16.62
CA VAL A 6 1.24 -11.60 -17.41
C VAL A 6 0.08 -10.81 -18.00
N VAL A 7 -0.94 -11.48 -18.53
CA VAL A 7 -2.13 -10.83 -19.08
C VAL A 7 -2.91 -10.13 -17.97
N ALA A 8 -3.08 -10.78 -16.83
CA ALA A 8 -3.67 -10.16 -15.64
C ALA A 8 -2.84 -8.94 -15.19
N PHE A 9 -1.51 -9.05 -15.13
CA PHE A 9 -0.60 -7.95 -14.85
C PHE A 9 -0.80 -6.75 -15.79
N MET A 10 -0.95 -6.99 -17.09
CA MET A 10 -1.15 -5.89 -18.07
C MET A 10 -2.52 -5.24 -17.93
N GLY A 11 -3.54 -5.96 -17.48
CA GLY A 11 -4.88 -5.45 -17.20
C GLY A 11 -5.00 -4.68 -15.89
N HIS A 12 -4.16 -5.00 -14.90
CA HIS A 12 -4.18 -4.33 -13.59
C HIS A 12 -3.80 -2.85 -13.69
N GLN A 13 -4.43 -2.07 -12.85
CA GLN A 13 -4.05 -0.66 -12.64
C GLN A 13 -2.74 -0.52 -11.85
N VAL A 14 -2.01 -1.60 -11.64
CA VAL A 14 -0.79 -1.66 -10.87
C VAL A 14 0.43 -1.44 -11.78
N HIS A 15 1.34 -0.59 -11.35
CA HIS A 15 2.62 -0.35 -12.01
C HIS A 15 3.78 -0.96 -11.20
N VAL A 16 4.95 -1.08 -11.82
CA VAL A 16 6.10 -1.78 -11.24
C VAL A 16 6.50 -1.32 -9.83
N CYS A 17 6.33 -0.03 -9.50
CA CYS A 17 6.63 0.47 -8.16
C CYS A 17 5.71 -0.14 -7.09
N ARG A 18 4.42 -0.34 -7.40
CA ARG A 18 3.46 -1.01 -6.51
C ARG A 18 3.83 -2.45 -6.22
N TYR A 19 4.41 -3.15 -7.20
CA TYR A 19 4.88 -4.53 -6.97
C TYR A 19 6.02 -4.59 -5.96
N ARG A 20 6.94 -3.63 -6.02
CA ARG A 20 8.03 -3.55 -5.05
C ARG A 20 7.50 -3.20 -3.65
N GLU A 21 6.58 -2.27 -3.58
CA GLU A 21 5.94 -1.77 -2.37
C GLU A 21 5.10 -2.86 -1.69
N ALA A 22 4.04 -3.29 -2.33
CA ALA A 22 3.14 -4.32 -1.81
C ALA A 22 3.84 -5.69 -1.69
N GLY A 23 4.78 -6.01 -2.60
CA GLY A 23 5.61 -7.21 -2.49
C GLY A 23 6.45 -7.25 -1.21
N THR A 24 6.95 -6.10 -0.75
CA THR A 24 7.66 -5.98 0.52
C THR A 24 6.72 -6.20 1.71
N LEU A 25 5.54 -5.55 1.70
CA LEU A 25 4.54 -5.71 2.75
C LEU A 25 4.05 -7.17 2.85
N LEU A 26 3.75 -7.79 1.71
CA LEU A 26 3.37 -9.19 1.63
C LEU A 26 4.49 -10.14 2.07
N ALA A 27 5.77 -9.79 1.82
CA ALA A 27 6.90 -10.58 2.32
C ALA A 27 7.02 -10.47 3.86
N TRP A 28 6.70 -9.31 4.42
CA TRP A 28 6.64 -9.12 5.87
C TRP A 28 5.49 -9.89 6.52
N MET A 29 4.35 -9.97 5.85
CA MET A 29 3.19 -10.72 6.31
C MET A 29 3.46 -12.24 6.39
N GLY A 30 4.36 -12.74 5.54
CA GLY A 30 4.76 -14.15 5.53
C GLY A 30 4.40 -14.88 4.23
N ARG A 31 4.93 -16.11 4.11
CA ARG A 31 4.70 -16.95 2.92
C ARG A 31 3.52 -17.89 3.08
N ASP A 32 3.20 -18.28 4.31
CA ASP A 32 2.08 -19.15 4.66
C ASP A 32 1.08 -18.35 5.49
N LEU A 33 -0.12 -18.21 4.97
CA LEU A 33 -1.23 -17.48 5.58
C LEU A 33 -2.45 -18.38 5.80
N HIS A 34 -2.27 -19.70 5.80
CA HIS A 34 -3.35 -20.64 6.06
C HIS A 34 -4.03 -20.36 7.42
N GLY A 35 -5.36 -20.33 7.40
CA GLY A 35 -6.17 -20.04 8.57
C GLY A 35 -6.17 -18.57 9.02
N LYS A 36 -5.49 -17.68 8.28
CA LYS A 36 -5.52 -16.23 8.53
C LYS A 36 -6.60 -15.56 7.72
N ARG A 37 -7.36 -14.66 8.36
CA ARG A 37 -8.24 -13.71 7.68
C ARG A 37 -7.50 -12.41 7.42
N VAL A 38 -7.44 -11.99 6.16
CA VAL A 38 -6.71 -10.80 5.71
C VAL A 38 -7.69 -9.81 5.07
N LEU A 39 -7.65 -8.56 5.52
CA LEU A 39 -8.39 -7.45 4.92
C LEU A 39 -7.43 -6.56 4.13
N ASP A 40 -7.76 -6.28 2.87
CA ASP A 40 -7.06 -5.31 2.02
C ASP A 40 -7.90 -4.04 1.93
N VAL A 41 -7.44 -2.98 2.59
CA VAL A 41 -8.16 -1.70 2.72
C VAL A 41 -7.77 -0.76 1.59
N ALA A 42 -8.76 -0.26 0.85
CA ALA A 42 -8.60 0.48 -0.40
C ALA A 42 -7.84 -0.34 -1.46
N GLY A 43 -8.13 -1.64 -1.53
CA GLY A 43 -7.42 -2.61 -2.37
C GLY A 43 -7.77 -2.57 -3.85
N GLY A 44 -8.65 -1.65 -4.28
CA GLY A 44 -9.00 -1.42 -5.68
C GLY A 44 -9.67 -2.63 -6.31
N ASP A 45 -8.96 -3.31 -7.22
CA ASP A 45 -9.43 -4.52 -7.88
C ASP A 45 -9.22 -5.82 -7.07
N GLY A 46 -8.67 -5.71 -5.86
CA GLY A 46 -8.40 -6.83 -4.96
C GLY A 46 -7.18 -7.68 -5.33
N TYR A 47 -6.31 -7.19 -6.21
CA TYR A 47 -5.15 -7.95 -6.65
C TYR A 47 -4.25 -8.38 -5.47
N TRP A 48 -3.99 -7.48 -4.53
CA TRP A 48 -3.11 -7.78 -3.39
C TRP A 48 -3.76 -8.72 -2.38
N ALA A 49 -5.07 -8.58 -2.14
CA ALA A 49 -5.84 -9.57 -1.39
C ALA A 49 -5.78 -10.95 -2.06
N GLY A 50 -5.90 -11.00 -3.40
CA GLY A 50 -5.71 -12.23 -4.18
C GLY A 50 -4.31 -12.84 -4.01
N GLN A 51 -3.25 -12.03 -3.87
CA GLN A 51 -1.90 -12.53 -3.57
C GLN A 51 -1.78 -13.09 -2.14
N ALA A 52 -2.51 -12.55 -1.17
CA ALA A 52 -2.64 -13.13 0.16
C ALA A 52 -3.43 -14.45 0.11
N GLY A 53 -4.53 -14.50 -0.65
CA GLY A 53 -5.30 -15.72 -0.90
C GLY A 53 -4.47 -16.86 -1.52
N ARG A 54 -3.57 -16.57 -2.45
CA ARG A 54 -2.62 -17.55 -3.02
C ARG A 54 -1.65 -18.13 -1.98
N ARG A 55 -1.50 -17.49 -0.81
CA ARG A 55 -0.71 -17.95 0.33
C ARG A 55 -1.55 -18.67 1.39
N GLY A 56 -2.83 -18.93 1.10
CA GLY A 56 -3.76 -19.66 1.95
C GLY A 56 -4.65 -18.78 2.84
N ALA A 57 -4.62 -17.45 2.71
CA ALA A 57 -5.48 -16.57 3.49
C ALA A 57 -6.95 -16.62 3.03
N ASP A 58 -7.88 -16.48 3.99
CA ASP A 58 -9.24 -16.00 3.71
C ASP A 58 -9.17 -14.48 3.53
N ALA A 59 -9.11 -14.03 2.27
CA ALA A 59 -8.82 -12.64 1.93
C ALA A 59 -10.08 -11.90 1.45
N VAL A 60 -10.27 -10.70 2.00
CA VAL A 60 -11.32 -9.75 1.62
C VAL A 60 -10.66 -8.44 1.19
N SER A 61 -11.17 -7.80 0.14
CA SER A 61 -10.73 -6.47 -0.28
C SER A 61 -11.89 -5.50 -0.28
N ILE A 62 -11.64 -4.30 0.19
CA ILE A 62 -12.61 -3.20 0.19
C ILE A 62 -12.09 -2.00 -0.60
N ASP A 63 -12.98 -1.30 -1.29
CA ASP A 63 -12.69 -0.04 -1.96
C ASP A 63 -14.00 0.74 -2.20
N LEU A 64 -13.93 2.06 -2.39
CA LEU A 64 -15.08 2.87 -2.86
C LEU A 64 -15.23 2.82 -4.38
N ALA A 65 -14.18 2.45 -5.11
CA ALA A 65 -14.13 2.48 -6.56
C ALA A 65 -14.76 1.21 -7.18
N ARG A 66 -16.09 1.16 -7.20
CA ARG A 66 -16.88 0.05 -7.77
C ARG A 66 -16.39 -0.44 -9.13
N GLY A 67 -15.98 0.48 -10.02
CA GLY A 67 -15.48 0.13 -11.36
C GLY A 67 -14.22 -0.75 -11.32
N LYS A 68 -13.31 -0.49 -10.38
CA LYS A 68 -12.12 -1.34 -10.16
C LYS A 68 -12.52 -2.73 -9.68
N MET A 69 -13.49 -2.81 -8.77
CA MET A 69 -13.96 -4.08 -8.20
C MET A 69 -14.68 -4.94 -9.23
N VAL A 70 -15.48 -4.34 -10.13
CA VAL A 70 -16.12 -5.07 -11.25
C VAL A 70 -15.05 -5.74 -12.12
N TYR A 71 -13.98 -5.01 -12.44
CA TYR A 71 -12.84 -5.59 -13.14
C TYR A 71 -12.17 -6.69 -12.30
N GLY A 72 -11.94 -6.45 -11.01
CA GLY A 72 -11.33 -7.41 -10.09
C GLY A 72 -12.02 -8.77 -10.05
N ARG A 73 -13.34 -8.80 -10.18
CA ARG A 73 -14.12 -10.07 -10.25
C ARG A 73 -13.79 -10.95 -11.47
N THR A 74 -13.19 -10.38 -12.50
CA THR A 74 -12.75 -11.12 -13.69
C THR A 74 -11.38 -11.78 -13.51
N LEU A 75 -10.69 -11.49 -12.41
CA LEU A 75 -9.35 -12.01 -12.15
C LEU A 75 -9.41 -13.43 -11.60
N ALA A 76 -8.46 -14.26 -12.04
CA ALA A 76 -8.25 -15.56 -11.44
C ALA A 76 -7.86 -15.39 -9.96
N HIS A 77 -8.55 -16.09 -9.07
CA HIS A 77 -8.40 -15.98 -7.61
C HIS A 77 -8.85 -14.62 -7.04
N ALA A 78 -9.93 -14.05 -7.59
CA ALA A 78 -10.53 -12.86 -7.01
C ALA A 78 -10.93 -13.11 -5.55
N PRO A 79 -10.51 -12.23 -4.61
CA PRO A 79 -10.99 -12.29 -3.23
C PRO A 79 -12.47 -11.87 -3.15
N ALA A 80 -13.07 -11.94 -1.99
CA ALA A 80 -14.33 -11.25 -1.73
C ALA A 80 -14.11 -9.74 -1.87
N LEU A 81 -14.91 -9.07 -2.72
CA LEU A 81 -14.80 -7.63 -2.99
C LEU A 81 -16.04 -6.92 -2.44
N ILE A 82 -15.85 -5.97 -1.54
CA ILE A 82 -16.91 -5.23 -0.86
C ILE A 82 -16.73 -3.72 -1.10
N GLU A 83 -17.77 -3.09 -1.66
CA GLU A 83 -17.81 -1.63 -1.82
C GLU A 83 -18.16 -1.00 -0.47
N CYS A 84 -17.19 -0.36 0.17
CA CYS A 84 -17.42 0.38 1.41
C CYS A 84 -16.35 1.43 1.67
N ASP A 85 -16.67 2.33 2.59
CA ASP A 85 -15.76 3.36 3.06
C ASP A 85 -14.82 2.79 4.14
N ALA A 86 -13.51 3.07 3.99
CA ALA A 86 -12.48 2.71 4.97
C ALA A 86 -12.66 3.42 6.33
N LEU A 87 -13.42 4.52 6.36
CA LEU A 87 -13.76 5.25 7.58
C LEU A 87 -14.91 4.61 8.36
N ARG A 88 -15.56 3.56 7.80
CA ARG A 88 -16.66 2.81 8.41
C ARG A 88 -16.71 1.39 7.87
N LEU A 89 -15.89 0.51 8.44
CA LEU A 89 -15.78 -0.87 7.98
C LEU A 89 -16.99 -1.72 8.42
N PRO A 90 -17.63 -2.48 7.50
CA PRO A 90 -18.81 -3.28 7.79
C PRO A 90 -18.48 -4.63 8.43
N PHE A 91 -17.49 -4.66 9.32
CA PHE A 91 -17.02 -5.86 10.01
C PHE A 91 -17.09 -5.68 11.53
N GLY A 92 -17.30 -6.77 12.24
CA GLY A 92 -17.23 -6.80 13.71
C GLY A 92 -15.81 -6.61 14.22
N ASP A 93 -15.69 -6.27 15.51
CA ASP A 93 -14.42 -6.12 16.19
C ASP A 93 -13.63 -7.44 16.15
N GLY A 94 -12.32 -7.36 15.98
CA GLY A 94 -11.45 -8.52 16.00
C GLY A 94 -11.72 -9.56 14.90
N SER A 95 -12.19 -9.14 13.73
CA SER A 95 -12.55 -10.03 12.62
C SER A 95 -11.36 -10.52 11.80
N PHE A 96 -10.21 -9.81 11.83
CA PHE A 96 -9.07 -10.06 10.95
C PHE A 96 -7.78 -10.31 11.73
N ASP A 97 -6.95 -11.22 11.19
CA ASP A 97 -5.62 -11.51 11.73
C ASP A 97 -4.59 -10.52 11.18
N ALA A 98 -4.79 -10.02 9.96
CA ALA A 98 -3.91 -9.04 9.33
C ALA A 98 -4.69 -8.08 8.43
N ILE A 99 -4.15 -6.86 8.31
CA ILE A 99 -4.66 -5.83 7.40
C ILE A 99 -3.52 -5.44 6.47
N LEU A 100 -3.84 -5.32 5.18
CA LEU A 100 -2.99 -4.73 4.16
C LEU A 100 -3.62 -3.40 3.71
N SER A 101 -2.81 -2.35 3.52
CA SER A 101 -3.25 -1.08 2.94
C SER A 101 -2.10 -0.44 2.17
N VAL A 102 -2.20 -0.40 0.85
CA VAL A 102 -1.09 -0.01 -0.02
C VAL A 102 -1.33 1.37 -0.60
N CYS A 103 -0.60 2.38 -0.09
CA CYS A 103 -0.65 3.77 -0.56
C CYS A 103 -2.10 4.27 -0.61
N ALA A 104 -2.74 4.31 0.54
CA ALA A 104 -4.15 4.65 0.66
C ALA A 104 -4.44 5.72 1.72
N ILE A 105 -3.79 5.65 2.89
CA ILE A 105 -4.07 6.53 4.02
C ILE A 105 -3.89 8.02 3.67
N GLU A 106 -2.99 8.35 2.76
CA GLU A 106 -2.74 9.71 2.28
C GLU A 106 -3.90 10.31 1.48
N HIS A 107 -4.83 9.48 1.03
CA HIS A 107 -6.01 9.87 0.24
C HIS A 107 -7.29 9.98 1.08
N PHE A 108 -7.28 9.49 2.32
CA PHE A 108 -8.46 9.55 3.17
C PHE A 108 -8.65 10.96 3.74
N ASP A 109 -9.90 11.40 3.83
CA ASP A 109 -10.26 12.69 4.47
C ASP A 109 -9.84 12.70 5.94
N ASP A 110 -9.91 11.55 6.62
CA ASP A 110 -9.48 11.33 7.99
C ASP A 110 -8.71 10.01 8.12
N GLY A 111 -7.38 10.11 7.98
CA GLY A 111 -6.49 8.96 8.14
C GLY A 111 -6.49 8.39 9.58
N GLY A 112 -6.76 9.23 10.58
CA GLY A 112 -6.90 8.80 11.97
C GLY A 112 -8.10 7.87 12.15
N LYS A 113 -9.26 8.29 11.66
CA LYS A 113 -10.48 7.50 11.71
C LYS A 113 -10.37 6.17 10.94
N SER A 114 -9.68 6.17 9.80
CA SER A 114 -9.44 4.93 9.07
C SER A 114 -8.59 3.95 9.89
N LEU A 115 -7.58 4.44 10.60
CA LEU A 115 -6.78 3.62 11.52
C LEU A 115 -7.57 3.16 12.75
N ASP A 116 -8.51 3.96 13.27
CA ASP A 116 -9.43 3.53 14.35
C ASP A 116 -10.24 2.32 13.89
N GLU A 117 -10.80 2.35 12.69
CA GLU A 117 -11.57 1.24 12.12
C GLU A 117 -10.68 0.01 11.82
N MET A 118 -9.49 0.22 11.25
CA MET A 118 -8.52 -0.88 11.06
C MET A 118 -8.14 -1.52 12.40
N ALA A 119 -7.85 -0.72 13.42
CA ALA A 119 -7.53 -1.23 14.76
C ALA A 119 -8.71 -1.97 15.39
N ARG A 120 -9.94 -1.46 15.21
CA ARG A 120 -11.15 -2.09 15.73
C ARG A 120 -11.36 -3.49 15.15
N VAL A 121 -11.30 -3.63 13.83
CA VAL A 121 -11.56 -4.91 13.16
C VAL A 121 -10.40 -5.89 13.26
N LEU A 122 -9.22 -5.44 13.68
CA LEU A 122 -8.05 -6.28 13.89
C LEU A 122 -8.14 -7.01 15.22
N LYS A 123 -7.80 -8.31 15.25
CA LYS A 123 -7.70 -9.11 16.49
C LYS A 123 -6.60 -8.55 17.40
N PRO A 124 -6.69 -8.73 18.72
CA PRO A 124 -5.54 -8.53 19.61
C PRO A 124 -4.32 -9.33 19.11
N GLY A 125 -3.16 -8.71 19.05
CA GLY A 125 -1.95 -9.31 18.48
C GLY A 125 -1.92 -9.41 16.95
N GLY A 126 -2.99 -9.02 16.25
CA GLY A 126 -3.02 -8.92 14.80
C GLY A 126 -2.17 -7.79 14.27
N GLU A 127 -1.89 -7.77 12.97
CA GLU A 127 -0.90 -6.84 12.40
C GLU A 127 -1.44 -6.06 11.20
N ILE A 128 -1.01 -4.80 11.11
CA ILE A 128 -1.24 -3.92 9.94
C ILE A 128 0.06 -3.83 9.13
N PHE A 129 -0.05 -4.04 7.84
CA PHE A 129 1.00 -3.86 6.84
C PHE A 129 0.55 -2.75 5.89
N MET A 130 1.17 -1.59 5.97
CA MET A 130 0.73 -0.46 5.16
C MET A 130 1.88 0.34 4.59
N SER A 131 1.58 1.09 3.54
CA SER A 131 2.48 2.08 2.97
C SER A 131 1.75 3.40 2.77
N ALA A 132 2.53 4.48 2.74
CA ALA A 132 2.03 5.83 2.53
C ALA A 132 3.05 6.69 1.78
N ASP A 133 2.57 7.67 1.02
CA ASP A 133 3.40 8.72 0.46
C ASP A 133 3.91 9.65 1.58
N VAL A 134 5.24 9.80 1.62
CA VAL A 134 5.95 10.69 2.55
C VAL A 134 6.51 11.90 1.82
N LEU A 135 7.05 11.67 0.63
CA LEU A 135 7.63 12.70 -0.24
C LEU A 135 8.67 13.56 0.48
N SER A 136 9.59 12.93 1.19
CA SER A 136 10.43 13.55 2.23
C SER A 136 11.37 14.66 1.74
N ARG A 137 11.65 14.70 0.43
CA ARG A 137 12.45 15.77 -0.23
C ARG A 137 11.64 16.55 -1.26
N ALA A 138 10.33 16.38 -1.29
CA ALA A 138 9.48 16.96 -2.33
C ALA A 138 9.54 18.51 -2.35
N ASP A 139 9.85 19.14 -1.23
CA ASP A 139 10.07 20.59 -1.15
C ASP A 139 11.26 21.08 -1.99
N THR A 140 12.20 20.19 -2.34
CA THR A 140 13.26 20.47 -3.30
C THR A 140 12.71 20.66 -4.74
N TRP A 141 11.54 20.07 -5.03
CA TRP A 141 10.89 20.14 -6.34
C TRP A 141 9.40 20.48 -6.20
N PRO A 142 9.06 21.72 -5.75
CA PRO A 142 7.69 22.06 -5.39
C PRO A 142 6.69 21.87 -6.53
N LYS A 143 7.08 22.19 -7.78
CA LYS A 143 6.21 21.97 -8.94
C LYS A 143 5.87 20.49 -9.18
N LEU A 144 6.83 19.57 -8.98
CA LEU A 144 6.59 18.14 -9.09
C LEU A 144 5.72 17.64 -7.95
N ARG A 145 5.99 18.09 -6.72
CA ARG A 145 5.18 17.76 -5.53
C ARG A 145 3.73 18.17 -5.72
N ASP A 146 3.51 19.42 -6.10
CA ASP A 146 2.16 19.97 -6.22
C ASP A 146 1.39 19.30 -7.35
N ALA A 147 2.04 19.03 -8.49
CA ALA A 147 1.45 18.29 -9.59
C ALA A 147 1.15 16.82 -9.22
N HIS A 148 2.02 16.17 -8.44
CA HIS A 148 1.78 14.83 -7.91
C HIS A 148 0.57 14.82 -6.97
N LYS A 149 0.55 15.73 -5.98
CA LYS A 149 -0.56 15.84 -5.02
C LYS A 149 -1.89 16.10 -5.70
N ALA A 150 -1.92 17.01 -6.67
CA ALA A 150 -3.14 17.32 -7.43
C ALA A 150 -3.62 16.12 -8.26
N LYS A 151 -2.70 15.41 -8.95
CA LYS A 151 -3.04 14.27 -9.81
C LYS A 151 -3.62 13.09 -9.04
N TYR A 152 -3.07 12.80 -7.86
CA TYR A 152 -3.45 11.64 -7.06
C TYR A 152 -4.34 11.99 -5.87
N HIS A 153 -4.76 13.24 -5.74
CA HIS A 153 -5.59 13.71 -4.63
C HIS A 153 -4.98 13.37 -3.26
N VAL A 154 -3.66 13.63 -3.11
CA VAL A 154 -2.97 13.40 -1.84
C VAL A 154 -3.37 14.48 -0.85
N GLN A 155 -4.22 14.12 0.11
CA GLN A 155 -4.74 15.00 1.16
C GLN A 155 -3.66 15.27 2.21
N HIS A 156 -2.98 14.21 2.64
CA HIS A 156 -2.00 14.22 3.71
C HIS A 156 -0.68 13.61 3.26
N THR A 157 0.41 14.01 3.89
CA THR A 157 1.70 13.33 3.79
C THR A 157 2.15 12.95 5.19
N TYR A 158 2.70 11.75 5.33
CA TYR A 158 3.06 11.19 6.62
C TYR A 158 4.57 10.99 6.69
N THR A 159 5.18 11.39 7.81
CA THR A 159 6.52 10.94 8.18
C THR A 159 6.41 9.65 9.01
N HIS A 160 7.53 8.93 9.16
CA HIS A 160 7.59 7.80 10.09
C HIS A 160 7.11 8.19 11.49
N ASP A 161 7.56 9.36 12.00
CA ASP A 161 7.21 9.81 13.34
C ASP A 161 5.72 10.16 13.46
N SER A 162 5.14 10.82 12.44
CA SER A 162 3.70 11.14 12.46
C SER A 162 2.84 9.87 12.37
N LEU A 163 3.22 8.89 11.55
CA LEU A 163 2.53 7.59 11.49
C LEU A 163 2.69 6.82 12.79
N ARG A 164 3.89 6.78 13.37
CA ARG A 164 4.16 6.14 14.65
C ARG A 164 3.27 6.71 15.76
N LYS A 165 3.22 8.03 15.88
CA LYS A 165 2.35 8.70 16.85
C LYS A 165 0.89 8.36 16.62
N LEU A 166 0.43 8.46 15.37
CA LEU A 166 -0.96 8.20 15.00
C LEU A 166 -1.38 6.74 15.31
N MET A 167 -0.46 5.78 15.13
CA MET A 167 -0.67 4.38 15.44
C MET A 167 -0.63 4.11 16.95
N ASP A 168 0.33 4.69 17.67
CA ASP A 168 0.48 4.50 19.12
C ASP A 168 -0.75 4.98 19.90
N GLU A 169 -1.31 6.14 19.52
CA GLU A 169 -2.56 6.68 20.06
C GLU A 169 -3.75 5.71 19.91
N ARG A 170 -3.65 4.71 19.01
CA ARG A 170 -4.68 3.71 18.68
C ARG A 170 -4.35 2.30 19.15
N GLY A 171 -3.37 2.17 20.03
CA GLY A 171 -2.98 0.86 20.55
C GLY A 171 -2.27 -0.02 19.51
N LEU A 172 -1.61 0.58 18.52
CA LEU A 172 -0.86 -0.08 17.47
C LEU A 172 0.64 0.20 17.66
N ASP A 173 1.40 -0.83 18.05
CA ASP A 173 2.85 -0.72 18.23
C ASP A 173 3.56 -0.89 16.88
N LEU A 174 4.36 0.10 16.49
CA LEU A 174 5.17 0.02 15.29
C LEU A 174 6.29 -1.02 15.48
N VAL A 175 6.23 -2.11 14.70
CA VAL A 175 7.17 -3.24 14.76
C VAL A 175 8.41 -2.96 13.91
N ARG A 176 8.21 -2.46 12.68
CA ARG A 176 9.29 -2.07 11.76
C ARG A 176 8.80 -1.09 10.71
N HIS A 177 9.77 -0.41 10.10
CA HIS A 177 9.53 0.42 8.93
C HIS A 177 10.64 0.28 7.89
N SER A 178 10.34 0.72 6.68
CA SER A 178 11.32 0.86 5.61
C SER A 178 10.88 1.96 4.66
N TYR A 179 11.86 2.65 4.06
CA TYR A 179 11.58 3.62 3.01
C TYR A 179 11.93 3.05 1.63
N GLN A 180 11.23 3.53 0.61
CA GLN A 180 11.61 3.34 -0.79
C GLN A 180 11.87 4.70 -1.45
N PHE A 181 12.68 4.70 -2.51
CA PHE A 181 13.18 5.90 -3.17
C PHE A 181 13.94 6.82 -2.19
N ARG A 182 14.99 6.26 -1.58
CA ARG A 182 15.71 6.85 -0.44
C ARG A 182 16.71 7.94 -0.83
N THR A 183 17.11 8.02 -2.11
CA THR A 183 18.05 9.05 -2.59
C THR A 183 17.32 10.18 -3.28
N ALA A 184 17.93 11.38 -3.36
CA ALA A 184 17.35 12.50 -4.09
C ALA A 184 17.06 12.15 -5.57
N ALA A 185 17.95 11.38 -6.21
CA ALA A 185 17.78 10.95 -7.60
C ALA A 185 16.59 9.99 -7.76
N THR A 186 16.46 8.99 -6.88
CA THR A 186 15.35 8.01 -6.96
C THR A 186 14.02 8.65 -6.57
N GLU A 187 13.99 9.58 -5.62
CA GLU A 187 12.79 10.33 -5.24
C GLU A 187 12.34 11.25 -6.39
N ARG A 188 13.26 12.00 -7.02
CA ARG A 188 12.95 12.81 -8.19
C ARG A 188 12.42 11.93 -9.34
N LEU A 189 13.04 10.78 -9.57
CA LEU A 189 12.57 9.82 -10.58
C LEU A 189 11.14 9.36 -10.29
N TYR A 190 10.85 8.98 -9.04
CA TYR A 190 9.50 8.59 -8.61
C TYR A 190 8.47 9.70 -8.88
N LEU A 191 8.73 10.92 -8.40
CA LEU A 191 7.85 12.07 -8.61
C LEU A 191 7.65 12.40 -10.09
N SER A 192 8.72 12.35 -10.91
CA SER A 192 8.61 12.62 -12.33
C SER A 192 7.79 11.55 -13.06
N LEU A 193 8.03 10.28 -12.78
CA LEU A 193 7.29 9.17 -13.37
C LEU A 193 5.82 9.20 -12.95
N SER A 194 5.54 9.42 -11.67
CA SER A 194 4.17 9.49 -11.17
C SER A 194 3.40 10.68 -11.77
N THR A 195 4.03 11.83 -11.83
CA THR A 195 3.40 13.06 -12.32
C THR A 195 3.16 13.03 -13.83
N TYR A 196 4.17 12.71 -14.63
CA TYR A 196 4.12 12.84 -16.09
C TYR A 196 3.93 11.50 -16.80
N GLY A 197 4.54 10.42 -16.30
CA GLY A 197 4.54 9.11 -16.94
C GLY A 197 3.32 8.26 -16.61
N GLY A 198 2.77 8.42 -15.42
CA GLY A 198 1.71 7.55 -14.92
C GLY A 198 2.06 6.06 -15.02
N LYS A 199 1.07 5.20 -15.22
CA LYS A 199 1.25 3.75 -15.37
C LYS A 199 2.22 3.38 -16.50
N VAL A 200 2.10 4.05 -17.64
CA VAL A 200 2.96 3.77 -18.82
C VAL A 200 4.42 4.12 -18.51
N GLY A 201 4.67 5.30 -17.95
CA GLY A 201 6.01 5.73 -17.57
C GLY A 201 6.67 4.82 -16.56
N PHE A 202 5.94 4.39 -15.52
CA PHE A 202 6.46 3.43 -14.54
C PHE A 202 6.79 2.07 -15.17
N ASN A 203 5.94 1.56 -16.05
CA ASN A 203 6.20 0.27 -16.70
C ASN A 203 7.36 0.36 -17.70
N ALA A 204 7.48 1.47 -18.43
CA ALA A 204 8.65 1.72 -19.29
C ALA A 204 9.96 1.83 -18.49
N ALA A 205 9.89 2.37 -17.26
CA ALA A 205 11.03 2.46 -16.36
C ALA A 205 11.29 1.14 -15.56
N ALA A 206 10.51 0.08 -15.77
CA ALA A 206 10.69 -1.20 -15.06
C ALA A 206 12.11 -1.76 -15.10
N PRO A 207 12.89 -1.67 -16.21
CA PRO A 207 14.29 -2.10 -16.25
C PRO A 207 15.20 -1.37 -15.26
N LEU A 208 14.82 -0.17 -14.79
CA LEU A 208 15.58 0.59 -13.79
C LEU A 208 15.32 0.12 -12.35
N THR A 209 14.32 -0.72 -12.12
CA THR A 209 13.94 -1.18 -10.77
C THR A 209 15.10 -1.81 -9.97
N PRO A 210 15.97 -2.66 -10.56
CA PRO A 210 17.13 -3.20 -9.83
C PRO A 210 18.12 -2.11 -9.41
N LEU A 211 18.33 -1.09 -10.24
CA LEU A 211 19.23 0.03 -9.93
C LEU A 211 18.66 0.89 -8.81
N VAL A 212 17.36 1.18 -8.85
CA VAL A 212 16.66 1.89 -7.76
C VAL A 212 16.74 1.09 -6.46
N ALA A 213 16.52 -0.23 -6.53
CA ALA A 213 16.63 -1.09 -5.35
C ALA A 213 18.06 -1.11 -4.77
N LEU A 214 19.08 -1.15 -5.63
CA LEU A 214 20.47 -1.08 -5.21
C LEU A 214 20.83 0.28 -4.58
N ALA A 215 20.35 1.38 -5.16
CA ALA A 215 20.54 2.72 -4.61
C ALA A 215 19.87 2.84 -3.23
N ASP A 216 18.67 2.33 -3.07
CA ASP A 216 17.97 2.29 -1.79
C ASP A 216 18.68 1.43 -0.73
N ARG A 217 19.29 0.29 -1.14
CA ARG A 217 20.07 -0.56 -0.21
C ARG A 217 21.30 0.14 0.34
N LYS A 218 21.94 1.00 -0.46
CA LYS A 218 23.13 1.76 -0.07
C LYS A 218 22.82 3.04 0.70
N ALA A 219 21.60 3.56 0.59
CA ALA A 219 21.16 4.77 1.27
C ALA A 219 20.64 4.46 2.69
N PRO A 220 20.79 5.41 3.64
CA PRO A 220 20.18 5.29 4.98
C PRO A 220 18.66 5.08 4.90
N ASN A 221 18.13 4.30 5.85
CA ASN A 221 16.68 4.04 5.93
C ASN A 221 15.95 5.07 6.82
N GLU A 222 16.22 6.35 6.60
CA GLU A 222 15.70 7.44 7.41
C GLU A 222 14.64 8.28 6.70
N ARG A 223 14.62 8.23 5.36
CA ARG A 223 13.70 9.00 4.52
C ARG A 223 13.59 8.44 3.10
N GLY A 224 12.51 8.78 2.41
CA GLY A 224 12.24 8.38 1.03
C GLY A 224 10.91 8.95 0.54
N SER A 225 10.44 8.55 -0.64
CA SER A 225 9.14 8.98 -1.14
C SER A 225 7.99 8.19 -0.53
N ILE A 226 8.21 6.91 -0.24
CA ILE A 226 7.20 6.00 0.31
C ILE A 226 7.75 5.42 1.60
N VAL A 227 6.95 5.44 2.66
CA VAL A 227 7.21 4.68 3.90
C VAL A 227 6.37 3.41 3.90
N LEU A 228 6.98 2.31 4.30
CA LEU A 228 6.32 1.05 4.58
C LEU A 228 6.40 0.79 6.07
N VAL A 229 5.31 0.38 6.67
CA VAL A 229 5.24 0.10 8.11
C VAL A 229 4.54 -1.23 8.37
N GLN A 230 4.97 -1.90 9.43
CA GLN A 230 4.26 -2.99 10.09
C GLN A 230 3.99 -2.58 11.52
N ALA A 231 2.74 -2.64 11.93
CA ALA A 231 2.34 -2.38 13.31
C ALA A 231 1.52 -3.54 13.85
N ARG A 232 1.56 -3.75 15.18
CA ARG A 232 0.84 -4.81 15.88
C ARG A 232 -0.14 -4.20 16.87
N LYS A 233 -1.37 -4.73 16.91
CA LYS A 233 -2.36 -4.35 17.90
C LYS A 233 -1.98 -4.94 19.27
N ARG A 234 -1.99 -4.09 20.31
CA ARG A 234 -1.82 -4.48 21.73
C ARG A 234 -2.91 -5.41 22.20
#